data_616925eeeb7e78788e58bb307e94ab1d
#
_entry.id   616925eeeb7e78788e58bb307e94ab1d
#
_cell.length_a   1.000
_cell.length_b   1.000
_cell.length_c   1.000
_cell.angle_alpha   90.00
_cell.angle_beta   90.00
_cell.angle_gamma   90.00
#
_symmetry.space_group_name_H-M   'P 1'
#
loop_
_entity.id
_entity.type
_entity.pdbx_description
1 polymer ?
#
loop_
_entity_poly.entity_id
_entity_poly.type
_entity_poly.pdbx_seq_one_letter_code
_entity_poly.pdbx_strand_id
1 'polypeptide(L)'
;MDRNTYLLHQVHPAKLATDISADVVSTWLMWQRRPRAALLLAHAAAALASATVTRCDLSPLQTTRRGRYVLSHMPPSAQALRYLGQVLAWYAAYRHRPAGVALGHVLIAAGWSHGLLPRLRIIHRS
;
A
#
# COMPACT_ATOMS: atom_id res chain seq x y z
N MET A 1 18.47 4.53 4.50
CA MET A 1 17.15 5.05 4.95
C MET A 1 16.82 4.40 6.29
N ASP A 2 16.51 5.18 7.31
CA ASP A 2 16.12 4.61 8.58
C ASP A 2 14.66 4.14 8.57
N ARG A 3 14.27 3.37 9.61
CA ARG A 3 12.93 2.79 9.70
C ARG A 3 11.84 3.88 9.72
N ASN A 4 12.06 4.96 10.47
CA ASN A 4 11.08 6.03 10.59
C ASN A 4 10.86 6.74 9.26
N THR A 5 11.91 7.06 8.54
CA THR A 5 11.83 7.67 7.21
C THR A 5 11.06 6.74 6.25
N TYR A 6 11.39 5.45 6.25
CA TYR A 6 10.71 4.47 5.39
C TYR A 6 9.23 4.38 5.71
N LEU A 7 8.85 4.31 6.98
CA LEU A 7 7.44 4.22 7.37
C LEU A 7 6.67 5.51 7.09
N LEU A 8 7.27 6.66 7.39
CA LEU A 8 6.60 7.95 7.21
C LEU A 8 6.38 8.29 5.73
N HIS A 9 7.30 7.92 4.84
CA HIS A 9 7.13 8.22 3.42
C HIS A 9 5.91 7.50 2.83
N GLN A 10 5.51 6.36 3.38
CA GLN A 10 4.35 5.62 2.91
C GLN A 10 3.03 6.37 3.13
N VAL A 11 2.95 7.26 4.10
CA VAL A 11 1.74 8.04 4.40
C VAL A 11 1.81 9.47 3.87
N HIS A 12 2.88 9.84 3.17
CA HIS A 12 2.96 11.15 2.53
C HIS A 12 1.88 11.25 1.44
N PRO A 13 1.13 12.37 1.38
CA PRO A 13 0.01 12.48 0.42
C PRO A 13 0.41 12.22 -1.03
N ALA A 14 1.57 12.72 -1.47
CA ALA A 14 2.04 12.49 -2.83
C ALA A 14 2.35 11.00 -3.09
N LYS A 15 2.96 10.32 -2.11
CA LYS A 15 3.27 8.89 -2.21
C LYS A 15 2.00 8.07 -2.25
N LEU A 16 1.04 8.36 -1.36
CA LEU A 16 -0.25 7.65 -1.33
C LEU A 16 -1.02 7.85 -2.64
N ALA A 17 -1.10 9.08 -3.15
CA ALA A 17 -1.78 9.36 -4.40
C ALA A 17 -1.14 8.62 -5.58
N THR A 18 0.20 8.58 -5.64
CA THR A 18 0.92 7.87 -6.67
C THR A 18 0.68 6.37 -6.58
N ASP A 19 0.73 5.78 -5.38
CA ASP A 19 0.53 4.35 -5.18
C ASP A 19 -0.89 3.93 -5.53
N ILE A 20 -1.90 4.71 -5.15
CA ILE A 20 -3.30 4.43 -5.49
C ILE A 20 -3.51 4.52 -6.99
N SER A 21 -2.98 5.57 -7.64
CA SER A 21 -3.07 5.74 -9.09
C SER A 21 -2.37 4.60 -9.82
N ALA A 22 -1.18 4.22 -9.37
CA ALA A 22 -0.42 3.11 -9.96
C ALA A 22 -1.15 1.78 -9.79
N ASP A 23 -1.81 1.55 -8.65
CA ASP A 23 -2.62 0.35 -8.44
C ASP A 23 -3.77 0.29 -9.44
N VAL A 24 -4.54 1.36 -9.57
CA VAL A 24 -5.69 1.41 -10.49
C VAL A 24 -5.23 1.18 -11.93
N VAL A 25 -4.22 1.92 -12.38
CA VAL A 25 -3.77 1.84 -13.77
C VAL A 25 -3.11 0.51 -14.06
N SER A 26 -2.25 0.00 -13.16
CA SER A 26 -1.58 -1.29 -13.36
C SER A 26 -2.57 -2.45 -13.35
N THR A 27 -3.58 -2.42 -12.48
CA THR A 27 -4.64 -3.43 -12.45
C THR A 27 -5.44 -3.40 -13.75
N TRP A 28 -5.76 -2.21 -14.27
CA TRP A 28 -6.42 -2.07 -15.57
C TRP A 28 -5.57 -2.62 -16.70
N LEU A 29 -4.25 -2.32 -16.71
CA LEU A 29 -3.34 -2.86 -17.73
C LEU A 29 -3.25 -4.39 -17.68
N MET A 30 -3.26 -4.97 -16.48
CA MET A 30 -3.34 -6.43 -16.32
C MET A 30 -4.64 -6.98 -16.91
N TRP A 31 -5.76 -6.30 -16.69
CA TRP A 31 -7.05 -6.67 -17.26
C TRP A 31 -6.99 -6.61 -18.79
N GLN A 32 -6.26 -5.66 -19.36
CA GLN A 32 -6.01 -5.54 -20.80
C GLN A 32 -4.95 -6.53 -21.33
N ARG A 33 -4.46 -7.42 -20.47
CA ARG A 33 -3.42 -8.41 -20.78
C ARG A 33 -2.10 -7.80 -21.22
N ARG A 34 -1.71 -6.73 -20.55
CA ARG A 34 -0.42 -6.04 -20.76
C ARG A 34 0.43 -6.11 -19.48
N PRO A 35 0.94 -7.32 -19.11
CA PRO A 35 1.60 -7.51 -17.81
C PRO A 35 2.92 -6.76 -17.70
N ARG A 36 3.71 -6.69 -18.78
CA ARG A 36 4.98 -5.96 -18.76
C ARG A 36 4.77 -4.48 -18.49
N ALA A 37 3.79 -3.86 -19.18
CA ALA A 37 3.47 -2.45 -18.98
C ALA A 37 2.95 -2.21 -17.56
N ALA A 38 2.09 -3.10 -17.05
CA ALA A 38 1.53 -3.00 -15.70
C ALA A 38 2.62 -3.04 -14.63
N LEU A 39 3.48 -4.04 -14.68
CA LEU A 39 4.53 -4.24 -13.67
C LEU A 39 5.58 -3.14 -13.76
N LEU A 40 5.98 -2.74 -14.95
CA LEU A 40 6.95 -1.67 -15.16
C LEU A 40 6.40 -0.34 -14.63
N LEU A 41 5.15 0.00 -14.96
CA LEU A 41 4.52 1.22 -14.49
C LEU A 41 4.42 1.24 -12.96
N ALA A 42 3.93 0.16 -12.36
CA ALA A 42 3.71 0.10 -10.91
C ALA A 42 5.03 0.25 -10.14
N HIS A 43 6.05 -0.50 -10.53
CA HIS A 43 7.34 -0.46 -9.83
C HIS A 43 8.11 0.83 -10.10
N ALA A 44 8.09 1.33 -11.34
CA ALA A 44 8.74 2.60 -11.66
C ALA A 44 8.08 3.77 -10.95
N ALA A 45 6.75 3.82 -10.91
CA ALA A 45 6.03 4.87 -10.21
C ALA A 45 6.30 4.82 -8.69
N ALA A 46 6.30 3.62 -8.11
CA ALA A 46 6.59 3.45 -6.68
C ALA A 46 8.02 3.87 -6.35
N ALA A 47 9.00 3.46 -7.16
CA ALA A 47 10.40 3.81 -6.94
C ALA A 47 10.63 5.31 -7.09
N LEU A 48 10.04 5.93 -8.12
CA LEU A 48 10.18 7.36 -8.36
C LEU A 48 9.53 8.19 -7.25
N ALA A 49 8.33 7.82 -6.83
CA ALA A 49 7.63 8.49 -5.73
C ALA A 49 8.40 8.34 -4.41
N SER A 50 8.92 7.16 -4.12
CA SER A 50 9.74 6.92 -2.93
C SER A 50 11.01 7.76 -2.95
N ALA A 51 11.72 7.79 -4.09
CA ALA A 51 12.95 8.58 -4.22
C ALA A 51 12.68 10.08 -4.05
N THR A 52 11.55 10.59 -4.54
CA THR A 52 11.17 11.99 -4.44
C THR A 52 10.75 12.34 -3.00
N VAL A 53 9.85 11.55 -2.42
CA VAL A 53 9.26 11.83 -1.10
C VAL A 53 10.30 11.68 0.02
N THR A 54 11.21 10.70 -0.07
CA THR A 54 12.24 10.51 0.95
C THR A 54 13.29 11.63 0.99
N ARG A 55 13.36 12.48 -0.04
CA ARG A 55 14.20 13.69 -0.04
C ARG A 55 13.53 14.86 0.66
N CYS A 56 12.24 14.77 0.95
CA CYS A 56 11.50 15.80 1.67
C CYS A 56 11.68 15.61 3.17
N ASP A 57 11.46 16.69 3.94
CA ASP A 57 11.42 16.60 5.40
C ASP A 57 10.10 15.92 5.80
N LEU A 58 10.19 14.73 6.38
CA LEU A 58 9.05 13.94 6.81
C LEU A 58 8.70 14.15 8.29
N SER A 59 9.49 14.97 9.02
CA SER A 59 9.26 15.22 10.44
C SER A 59 7.84 15.71 10.77
N PRO A 60 7.21 16.59 9.98
CA PRO A 60 5.83 17.01 10.26
C PRO A 60 4.83 15.86 10.26
N LEU A 61 5.10 14.76 9.53
CA LEU A 61 4.21 13.61 9.49
C LEU A 61 4.17 12.82 10.80
N GLN A 62 5.20 12.96 11.66
CA GLN A 62 5.27 12.25 12.94
C GLN A 62 4.14 12.66 13.88
N THR A 63 3.63 13.88 13.77
CA THR A 63 2.54 14.39 14.58
C THR A 63 1.17 14.16 13.99
N THR A 64 1.09 13.69 12.73
CA THR A 64 -0.19 13.35 12.10
C THR A 64 -0.71 12.02 12.62
N ARG A 65 -2.03 11.83 12.51
CA ARG A 65 -2.67 10.57 12.89
C ARG A 65 -2.13 9.41 12.06
N ARG A 66 -1.96 9.60 10.74
CA ARG A 66 -1.41 8.59 9.84
C ARG A 66 0.04 8.25 10.17
N GLY A 67 0.87 9.27 10.43
CA GLY A 67 2.27 9.06 10.79
C GLY A 67 2.42 8.28 12.09
N ARG A 68 1.66 8.64 13.11
CA ARG A 68 1.67 7.93 14.40
C ARG A 68 1.20 6.49 14.24
N TYR A 69 0.17 6.26 13.43
CA TYR A 69 -0.32 4.92 13.15
C TYR A 69 0.75 4.06 12.51
N VAL A 70 1.39 4.55 11.44
CA VAL A 70 2.43 3.83 10.72
C VAL A 70 3.63 3.49 11.61
N LEU A 71 4.08 4.45 12.42
CA LEU A 71 5.23 4.24 13.32
C LEU A 71 4.92 3.20 14.39
N SER A 72 3.67 3.08 14.83
CA SER A 72 3.28 2.22 15.95
C SER A 72 2.78 0.85 15.53
N HIS A 73 2.17 0.70 14.35
CA HIS A 73 1.34 -0.45 14.02
C HIS A 73 1.63 -1.08 12.66
N MET A 74 2.79 -0.80 12.05
CA MET A 74 3.07 -1.30 10.71
C MET A 74 4.30 -2.22 10.68
N PRO A 75 4.16 -3.50 11.14
CA PRO A 75 5.26 -4.45 11.07
C PRO A 75 5.55 -4.88 9.63
N PRO A 76 6.73 -5.48 9.36
CA PRO A 76 7.05 -5.99 8.02
C PRO A 76 6.03 -6.98 7.47
N SER A 77 5.38 -7.78 8.35
CA SER A 77 4.34 -8.72 7.94
C SER A 77 3.13 -8.04 7.30
N ALA A 78 2.73 -6.87 7.82
CA ALA A 78 1.63 -6.10 7.24
C ALA A 78 1.98 -5.57 5.84
N GLN A 79 3.22 -5.15 5.65
CA GLN A 79 3.71 -4.70 4.34
C GLN A 79 3.75 -5.86 3.34
N ALA A 80 4.21 -7.03 3.77
CA ALA A 80 4.21 -8.24 2.96
C ALA A 80 2.78 -8.62 2.55
N LEU A 81 1.82 -8.53 3.47
CA LEU A 81 0.43 -8.83 3.21
C LEU A 81 -0.14 -7.88 2.13
N ARG A 82 0.18 -6.59 2.21
CA ARG A 82 -0.25 -5.62 1.19
C ARG A 82 0.31 -5.96 -0.18
N TYR A 83 1.58 -6.32 -0.25
CA TYR A 83 2.20 -6.68 -1.52
C TYR A 83 1.61 -7.97 -2.10
N LEU A 84 1.37 -8.97 -1.27
CA LEU A 84 0.72 -10.21 -1.70
C LEU A 84 -0.69 -9.94 -2.24
N GLY A 85 -1.44 -9.06 -1.58
CA GLY A 85 -2.76 -8.64 -2.06
C GLY A 85 -2.67 -7.97 -3.42
N GLN A 86 -1.66 -7.13 -3.63
CA GLN A 86 -1.43 -6.47 -4.92
C GLN A 86 -1.12 -7.49 -6.03
N VAL A 87 -0.25 -8.45 -5.75
CA VAL A 87 0.11 -9.51 -6.71
C VAL A 87 -1.12 -10.34 -7.06
N LEU A 88 -1.93 -10.69 -6.06
CA LEU A 88 -3.18 -11.43 -6.29
C LEU A 88 -4.13 -10.62 -7.18
N ALA A 89 -4.29 -9.34 -6.91
CA ALA A 89 -5.14 -8.46 -7.71
C ALA A 89 -4.66 -8.40 -9.17
N TRP A 90 -3.37 -8.26 -9.39
CA TRP A 90 -2.78 -8.26 -10.72
C TRP A 90 -3.04 -9.58 -11.47
N TYR A 91 -2.77 -10.70 -10.81
CA TYR A 91 -2.98 -12.02 -11.41
C TYR A 91 -4.45 -12.24 -11.74
N ALA A 92 -5.35 -11.92 -10.83
CA ALA A 92 -6.79 -12.06 -11.03
C ALA A 92 -7.30 -11.16 -12.17
N ALA A 93 -6.78 -9.93 -12.26
CA ALA A 93 -7.12 -9.02 -13.35
C ALA A 93 -6.66 -9.59 -14.70
N TYR A 94 -5.44 -10.11 -14.76
CA TYR A 94 -4.91 -10.76 -15.97
C TYR A 94 -5.79 -11.93 -16.39
N ARG A 95 -6.34 -12.68 -15.44
CA ARG A 95 -7.22 -13.82 -15.68
C ARG A 95 -8.69 -13.42 -15.81
N HIS A 96 -9.01 -12.13 -15.81
CA HIS A 96 -10.37 -11.60 -15.88
C HIS A 96 -11.30 -12.16 -14.78
N ARG A 97 -10.79 -12.20 -13.54
CA ARG A 97 -11.52 -12.69 -12.37
C ARG A 97 -11.79 -11.54 -11.39
N PRO A 98 -12.94 -10.86 -11.50
CA PRO A 98 -13.20 -9.69 -10.65
C PRO A 98 -13.26 -10.03 -9.16
N ALA A 99 -13.72 -11.22 -8.78
CA ALA A 99 -13.72 -11.65 -7.38
C ALA A 99 -12.30 -11.72 -6.80
N GLY A 100 -11.33 -12.19 -7.59
CA GLY A 100 -9.92 -12.22 -7.18
C GLY A 100 -9.31 -10.83 -7.07
N VAL A 101 -9.69 -9.91 -7.96
CA VAL A 101 -9.27 -8.50 -7.86
C VAL A 101 -9.79 -7.90 -6.55
N ALA A 102 -11.07 -8.11 -6.24
CA ALA A 102 -11.66 -7.63 -4.99
C ALA A 102 -10.96 -8.23 -3.76
N LEU A 103 -10.70 -9.54 -3.77
CA LEU A 103 -10.00 -10.21 -2.67
C LEU A 103 -8.58 -9.65 -2.47
N GLY A 104 -7.85 -9.42 -3.57
CA GLY A 104 -6.52 -8.79 -3.49
C GLY A 104 -6.56 -7.43 -2.82
N HIS A 105 -7.54 -6.60 -3.16
CA HIS A 105 -7.70 -5.29 -2.55
C HIS A 105 -8.16 -5.38 -1.09
N VAL A 106 -8.97 -6.38 -0.73
CA VAL A 106 -9.31 -6.65 0.67
C VAL A 106 -8.05 -6.97 1.49
N LEU A 107 -7.13 -7.77 0.93
CA LEU A 107 -5.86 -8.07 1.60
C LEU A 107 -4.99 -6.82 1.75
N ILE A 108 -4.97 -5.94 0.76
CA ILE A 108 -4.27 -4.64 0.87
C ILE A 108 -4.86 -3.81 2.02
N ALA A 109 -6.19 -3.72 2.07
CA ALA A 109 -6.88 -3.00 3.13
C ALA A 109 -6.63 -3.63 4.50
N ALA A 110 -6.60 -4.96 4.58
CA ALA A 110 -6.29 -5.68 5.82
C ALA A 110 -4.87 -5.36 6.30
N GLY A 111 -3.89 -5.27 5.38
CA GLY A 111 -2.54 -4.86 5.72
C GLY A 111 -2.48 -3.46 6.31
N TRP A 112 -3.20 -2.50 5.72
CA TRP A 112 -3.29 -1.14 6.27
C TRP A 112 -4.06 -1.08 7.58
N SER A 113 -5.03 -1.99 7.79
CA SER A 113 -5.89 -2.01 8.99
C SER A 113 -5.28 -2.80 10.16
N HIS A 114 -4.08 -3.33 10.01
CA HIS A 114 -3.45 -4.22 10.99
C HIS A 114 -3.48 -3.68 12.42
N GLY A 115 -3.21 -2.39 12.60
CA GLY A 115 -3.22 -1.76 13.92
C GLY A 115 -4.61 -1.44 14.47
N LEU A 116 -5.66 -1.51 13.65
CA LEU A 116 -7.03 -1.22 14.10
C LEU A 116 -7.69 -2.43 14.76
N LEU A 117 -7.33 -3.64 14.36
CA LEU A 117 -7.94 -4.88 14.87
C LEU A 117 -7.78 -5.05 16.39
N PRO A 118 -6.59 -4.83 16.99
CA PRO A 118 -6.45 -4.90 18.45
C PRO A 118 -7.33 -3.89 19.19
N ARG A 119 -7.51 -2.69 18.65
CA ARG A 119 -8.36 -1.66 19.25
C ARG A 119 -9.82 -2.10 19.28
N LEU A 120 -10.32 -2.71 18.22
CA LEU A 120 -11.68 -3.22 18.15
C LEU A 120 -11.90 -4.34 19.16
N ARG A 121 -10.92 -5.22 19.35
CA ARG A 121 -10.98 -6.28 20.35
C ARG A 121 -11.09 -5.73 21.79
N ILE A 122 -10.37 -4.67 22.09
CA ILE A 122 -10.42 -4.02 23.41
C ILE A 122 -11.82 -3.44 23.65
N ILE A 123 -12.42 -2.81 22.65
CA ILE A 123 -13.77 -2.24 22.75
C ILE A 123 -14.80 -3.33 23.01
N HIS A 124 -14.69 -4.48 22.36
CA HIS A 124 -15.61 -5.61 22.55
C HIS A 124 -15.44 -6.34 23.88
N ARG A 125 -14.30 -6.20 24.55
CA ARG A 125 -14.04 -6.83 25.85
C ARG A 125 -14.44 -5.97 27.04
N SER A 126 -14.67 -4.71 26.80
CA SER A 126 -15.13 -3.79 27.83
C SER A 126 -16.65 -3.63 27.78
#